data_4f1e4460cfe39809e5a04d79e933ea88
#
_entry.id   4f1e4460cfe39809e5a04d79e933ea88
#
_cell.length_a   1.000
_cell.length_b   1.000
_cell.length_c   1.000
_cell.angle_alpha   90.00
_cell.angle_beta   90.00
_cell.angle_gamma   90.00
#
_symmetry.space_group_name_H-M   'P 1'
#
loop_
_entity.id
_entity.type
_entity.pdbx_description
1 polymer ?
#
loop_
_entity_poly.entity_id
_entity_poly.type
_entity_poly.pdbx_seq_one_letter_code
_entity_poly.pdbx_strand_id
1 'polypeptide(L)'
;MRDDEFQWEPYGSLMAMKLSGGLDGEGRELFSTEGMEYCSRRIRRQEGRRRDMSVTFELEVVPTGTVGAEVRGVDIAAAGPGEIEAIKHAWYRHDVLVFRRQKLTDDDLLAFSRHFGTLDPPPNQGAGRKSPAGYPDIYVVSNVLDEKGEPIGALGDGDAAWHTDMSYIAQPPDASMLYSLEIPKFGGDTWFCGMKAAVAKMPKSLVERIKNLDIKHDGTYDSGGYVRKGMTPSNDPRTSVGTPHPMVIRHPVSGDAALYLGRRLNAYIMGLEVEESERLLDEVWSYVDTAVYKHRWALGDLVLWDNRTTMHRRDAFDPKSRRVMHRTQIKGSGAPARAAL
;
A
#
# COMPACT_ATOMS: atom_id res chain seq x y z
N MET A 1 1.29 -6.97 -31.89
CA MET A 1 1.06 -5.54 -31.94
C MET A 1 -0.45 -5.33 -31.86
N ARG A 2 -0.95 -4.99 -30.70
CA ARG A 2 -2.27 -4.41 -30.51
C ARG A 2 -2.05 -3.21 -29.62
N ASP A 3 -2.27 -2.02 -30.17
CA ASP A 3 -2.28 -0.75 -29.46
C ASP A 3 -3.56 -0.73 -28.61
N ASP A 4 -3.43 -1.06 -27.33
CA ASP A 4 -4.51 -0.91 -26.36
C ASP A 4 -4.56 0.57 -25.92
N GLU A 5 -5.35 1.37 -26.65
CA GLU A 5 -5.77 2.69 -26.21
C GLU A 5 -6.72 2.55 -25.03
N PHE A 6 -6.23 2.73 -23.81
CA PHE A 6 -7.06 2.85 -22.62
C PHE A 6 -7.57 4.28 -22.49
N GLN A 7 -8.88 4.50 -22.67
CA GLN A 7 -9.53 5.76 -22.33
C GLN A 7 -10.01 5.73 -20.88
N TRP A 8 -9.53 6.67 -20.09
CA TRP A 8 -9.93 6.88 -18.71
C TRP A 8 -10.76 8.16 -18.57
N GLU A 9 -11.94 8.08 -17.94
CA GLU A 9 -12.69 9.26 -17.49
C GLU A 9 -12.47 9.49 -16.02
N PRO A 10 -11.83 10.60 -15.60
CA PRO A 10 -11.67 10.93 -14.20
C PRO A 10 -12.90 11.66 -13.65
N TYR A 11 -13.31 11.30 -12.47
CA TYR A 11 -14.24 12.07 -11.65
C TYR A 11 -13.63 13.46 -11.34
N GLY A 12 -14.20 14.49 -11.91
CA GLY A 12 -14.03 15.88 -11.50
C GLY A 12 -12.84 16.61 -12.08
N SER A 13 -13.08 17.34 -13.18
CA SER A 13 -12.34 18.51 -13.69
C SER A 13 -10.95 18.31 -14.30
N LEU A 14 -10.91 18.19 -15.61
CA LEU A 14 -9.97 18.79 -16.57
C LEU A 14 -8.47 18.50 -16.40
N MET A 15 -8.03 17.37 -16.90
CA MET A 15 -6.85 17.22 -17.76
C MET A 15 -6.78 15.78 -18.25
N ALA A 16 -7.16 15.52 -19.50
CA ALA A 16 -6.81 14.27 -20.16
C ALA A 16 -5.32 14.34 -20.53
N MET A 17 -4.48 13.65 -19.77
CA MET A 17 -3.07 13.48 -20.09
C MET A 17 -2.95 12.18 -20.88
N LYS A 18 -2.50 12.25 -22.12
CA LYS A 18 -2.21 11.05 -22.90
C LYS A 18 -0.81 10.57 -22.48
N LEU A 19 -0.74 9.52 -21.67
CA LEU A 19 0.50 8.81 -21.38
C LEU A 19 0.73 7.81 -22.50
N SER A 20 1.85 7.91 -23.19
CA SER A 20 2.35 6.82 -24.05
C SER A 20 3.29 5.96 -23.21
N GLY A 21 2.95 4.68 -23.07
CA GLY A 21 3.78 3.69 -22.40
C GLY A 21 4.06 2.52 -23.34
N GLY A 22 5.25 1.96 -23.28
CA GLY A 22 5.63 0.77 -24.04
C GLY A 22 6.51 -0.14 -23.19
N LEU A 23 6.55 -1.44 -23.57
CA LEU A 23 7.52 -2.38 -23.02
C LEU A 23 8.77 -2.36 -23.89
N ASP A 24 9.94 -2.28 -23.27
CA ASP A 24 11.20 -2.53 -23.98
C ASP A 24 11.44 -4.05 -24.18
N GLY A 25 12.53 -4.38 -24.89
CA GLY A 25 12.90 -5.78 -25.15
C GLY A 25 13.24 -6.62 -23.90
N GLU A 26 13.33 -6.00 -22.72
CA GLU A 26 13.61 -6.65 -21.43
C GLU A 26 12.36 -6.62 -20.50
N GLY A 27 11.20 -6.19 -21.02
CA GLY A 27 9.93 -6.18 -20.27
C GLY A 27 9.79 -5.04 -19.27
N ARG A 28 10.60 -3.96 -19.41
CA ARG A 28 10.50 -2.76 -18.58
C ARG A 28 9.46 -1.82 -19.17
N GLU A 29 8.66 -1.19 -18.31
CA GLU A 29 7.70 -0.17 -18.73
C GLU A 29 8.38 1.20 -18.77
N LEU A 30 8.32 1.83 -19.94
CA LEU A 30 8.80 3.18 -20.16
C LEU A 30 7.59 4.09 -20.33
N PHE A 31 7.54 5.20 -19.58
CA PHE A 31 6.51 6.23 -19.70
C PHE A 31 7.13 7.52 -20.20
N SER A 32 6.50 8.10 -21.21
CA SER A 32 6.84 9.43 -21.71
C SER A 32 5.57 10.21 -22.02
N THR A 33 5.64 11.54 -21.98
CA THR A 33 4.56 12.39 -22.49
C THR A 33 4.96 12.97 -23.83
N GLU A 34 4.28 12.55 -24.91
CA GLU A 34 4.28 13.27 -26.17
C GLU A 34 2.99 14.07 -26.28
N GLY A 35 3.11 15.39 -26.25
CA GLY A 35 2.05 16.34 -26.60
C GLY A 35 0.96 16.58 -25.55
N MET A 36 1.01 17.73 -24.87
CA MET A 36 -0.12 18.27 -24.16
C MET A 36 -1.08 18.97 -25.13
N GLU A 37 -2.23 18.38 -25.46
CA GLU A 37 -3.36 19.12 -26.04
C GLU A 37 -4.26 19.67 -24.92
N TYR A 38 -4.22 20.98 -24.73
CA TYR A 38 -5.17 21.69 -23.88
C TYR A 38 -6.53 21.80 -24.58
N CYS A 39 -7.54 21.06 -24.12
CA CYS A 39 -8.92 21.30 -24.49
C CYS A 39 -9.54 22.33 -23.53
N SER A 40 -9.37 23.63 -23.83
CA SER A 40 -10.06 24.69 -23.13
C SER A 40 -11.34 25.11 -23.85
N ARG A 41 -12.49 24.92 -23.22
CA ARG A 41 -13.73 25.63 -23.62
C ARG A 41 -13.51 27.15 -23.48
N ARG A 42 -13.65 27.82 -24.64
CA ARG A 42 -13.66 29.24 -24.91
C ARG A 42 -13.82 30.19 -23.72
N ILE A 43 -12.75 30.91 -23.43
CA ILE A 43 -12.82 32.34 -23.08
C ILE A 43 -11.92 33.07 -24.10
N ARG A 44 -12.54 33.92 -24.92
CA ARG A 44 -11.82 34.79 -25.86
C ARG A 44 -11.04 35.84 -25.09
N ARG A 45 -9.71 35.90 -25.28
CA ARG A 45 -8.94 37.13 -25.44
C ARG A 45 -7.46 36.85 -25.69
N GLN A 46 -7.01 37.45 -26.78
CA GLN A 46 -5.66 37.91 -27.15
C GLN A 46 -4.55 36.91 -27.42
N GLU A 47 -4.09 36.97 -28.65
CA GLU A 47 -2.92 36.33 -29.25
C GLU A 47 -1.64 36.67 -28.47
N GLY A 48 -1.01 35.67 -27.91
CA GLY A 48 0.36 35.66 -27.43
C GLY A 48 0.93 34.27 -27.73
N ARG A 49 2.09 34.23 -28.38
CA ARG A 49 2.79 33.01 -28.79
C ARG A 49 2.75 31.95 -27.65
N ARG A 50 2.01 30.87 -27.85
CA ARG A 50 2.06 29.68 -26.98
C ARG A 50 3.43 29.06 -27.15
N ARG A 51 4.23 29.03 -26.08
CA ARG A 51 5.35 28.08 -25.95
C ARG A 51 4.74 26.74 -25.61
N ASP A 52 4.87 25.80 -26.52
CA ASP A 52 4.64 24.39 -26.26
C ASP A 52 5.73 23.94 -25.27
N MET A 53 5.40 23.89 -23.99
CA MET A 53 6.28 23.34 -22.96
C MET A 53 5.92 21.86 -22.82
N SER A 54 6.34 21.03 -23.75
CA SER A 54 6.38 19.59 -23.54
C SER A 54 7.48 19.31 -22.49
N VAL A 55 7.06 19.04 -21.27
CA VAL A 55 7.97 18.52 -20.25
C VAL A 55 8.12 17.03 -20.56
N THR A 56 9.21 16.65 -21.18
CA THR A 56 9.58 15.25 -21.35
C THR A 56 10.20 14.77 -20.04
N PHE A 57 9.62 13.72 -19.44
CA PHE A 57 10.25 12.96 -18.37
C PHE A 57 10.44 11.52 -18.85
N GLU A 58 11.44 10.84 -18.33
CA GLU A 58 11.70 9.43 -18.59
C GLU A 58 11.62 8.70 -17.25
N LEU A 59 10.62 7.84 -17.09
CA LEU A 59 10.40 7.05 -15.89
C LEU A 59 10.40 5.58 -16.29
N GLU A 60 11.27 4.81 -15.63
CA GLU A 60 11.41 3.37 -15.84
C GLU A 60 10.75 2.61 -14.68
N VAL A 61 9.86 1.69 -14.99
CA VAL A 61 9.21 0.79 -14.02
C VAL A 61 9.71 -0.64 -14.26
N VAL A 62 10.47 -1.16 -13.29
CA VAL A 62 11.11 -2.47 -13.36
C VAL A 62 10.40 -3.44 -12.42
N PRO A 63 9.61 -4.40 -12.93
CA PRO A 63 8.93 -5.39 -12.09
C PRO A 63 9.91 -6.19 -11.22
N THR A 64 9.54 -6.45 -9.97
CA THR A 64 10.33 -7.25 -9.01
C THR A 64 9.90 -8.72 -8.95
N GLY A 65 8.94 -9.10 -9.77
CA GLY A 65 8.34 -10.43 -9.84
C GLY A 65 6.82 -10.36 -10.02
N THR A 66 6.08 -11.21 -9.32
CA THR A 66 4.61 -11.26 -9.41
C THR A 66 3.91 -10.12 -8.66
N VAL A 67 4.61 -9.43 -7.80
CA VAL A 67 4.15 -8.24 -7.06
C VAL A 67 5.32 -7.29 -6.90
N GLY A 68 5.03 -5.99 -6.99
CA GLY A 68 6.00 -4.93 -6.82
C GLY A 68 6.78 -4.54 -8.07
N ALA A 69 7.22 -3.29 -8.12
CA ALA A 69 8.15 -2.76 -9.10
C ALA A 69 9.06 -1.70 -8.49
N GLU A 70 10.27 -1.57 -9.02
CA GLU A 70 11.18 -0.47 -8.73
C GLU A 70 10.96 0.64 -9.74
N VAL A 71 10.74 1.86 -9.27
CA VAL A 71 10.58 3.07 -10.10
C VAL A 71 11.89 3.82 -10.12
N ARG A 72 12.43 4.05 -11.31
CA ARG A 72 13.72 4.71 -11.54
C ARG A 72 13.53 5.97 -12.37
N GLY A 73 14.52 6.85 -12.31
CA GLY A 73 14.53 8.09 -13.10
C GLY A 73 13.68 9.21 -12.51
N VAL A 74 13.19 9.07 -11.26
CA VAL A 74 12.38 10.10 -10.59
C VAL A 74 13.02 10.56 -9.29
N ASP A 75 12.97 11.87 -9.08
CA ASP A 75 13.19 12.52 -7.78
C ASP A 75 11.82 12.86 -7.18
N ILE A 76 11.45 12.14 -6.12
CA ILE A 76 10.14 12.27 -5.49
C ILE A 76 9.87 13.68 -4.95
N ALA A 77 10.91 14.38 -4.45
CA ALA A 77 10.78 15.76 -3.95
C ALA A 77 10.42 16.75 -5.05
N ALA A 78 10.74 16.43 -6.31
CA ALA A 78 10.55 17.32 -7.47
C ALA A 78 9.55 16.74 -8.50
N ALA A 79 8.90 15.62 -8.20
CA ALA A 79 8.03 14.90 -9.14
C ALA A 79 6.88 15.80 -9.66
N GLY A 80 6.84 15.97 -10.97
CA GLY A 80 5.80 16.75 -11.64
C GLY A 80 4.50 15.98 -11.88
N PRO A 81 3.42 16.66 -12.31
CA PRO A 81 2.11 16.02 -12.50
C PRO A 81 2.14 14.80 -13.42
N GLY A 82 2.96 14.81 -14.49
CA GLY A 82 3.09 13.69 -15.40
C GLY A 82 3.73 12.47 -14.77
N GLU A 83 4.79 12.66 -13.99
CA GLU A 83 5.46 11.60 -13.24
C GLU A 83 4.52 11.01 -12.17
N ILE A 84 3.75 11.86 -11.48
CA ILE A 84 2.77 11.42 -10.48
C ILE A 84 1.70 10.52 -11.11
N GLU A 85 1.16 10.88 -12.27
CA GLU A 85 0.17 10.04 -12.96
C GLU A 85 0.76 8.72 -13.46
N ALA A 86 1.99 8.73 -14.00
CA ALA A 86 2.71 7.51 -14.37
C ALA A 86 2.97 6.61 -13.15
N ILE A 87 3.37 7.20 -12.01
CA ILE A 87 3.56 6.49 -10.75
C ILE A 87 2.24 5.87 -10.26
N LYS A 88 1.12 6.59 -10.31
CA LYS A 88 -0.20 6.04 -9.94
C LYS A 88 -0.58 4.85 -10.83
N HIS A 89 -0.38 4.97 -12.14
CA HIS A 89 -0.64 3.89 -13.07
C HIS A 89 0.20 2.64 -12.75
N ALA A 90 1.50 2.82 -12.53
CA ALA A 90 2.39 1.75 -12.10
C ALA A 90 1.96 1.14 -10.75
N TRP A 91 1.54 1.98 -9.79
CA TRP A 91 1.07 1.53 -8.48
C TRP A 91 -0.15 0.61 -8.58
N TYR A 92 -1.19 1.01 -9.33
CA TYR A 92 -2.38 0.17 -9.52
C TYR A 92 -2.09 -1.15 -10.23
N ARG A 93 -1.05 -1.19 -11.05
CA ARG A 93 -0.62 -2.38 -11.79
C ARG A 93 0.21 -3.33 -10.93
N HIS A 94 1.14 -2.79 -10.13
CA HIS A 94 2.16 -3.57 -9.42
C HIS A 94 1.90 -3.69 -7.92
N ASP A 95 0.93 -2.98 -7.35
CA ASP A 95 0.53 -2.95 -5.94
C ASP A 95 1.57 -2.39 -4.97
N VAL A 96 2.86 -2.57 -5.24
CA VAL A 96 3.99 -2.09 -4.42
C VAL A 96 4.99 -1.37 -5.32
N LEU A 97 5.34 -0.14 -4.99
CA LEU A 97 6.39 0.60 -5.68
C LEU A 97 7.54 0.92 -4.73
N VAL A 98 8.75 0.76 -5.25
CA VAL A 98 10.01 1.05 -4.54
C VAL A 98 10.73 2.17 -5.25
N PHE A 99 11.03 3.24 -4.51
CA PHE A 99 11.85 4.36 -4.96
C PHE A 99 13.15 4.34 -4.16
N ARG A 100 14.26 4.04 -4.84
CA ARG A 100 15.55 3.87 -4.19
C ARG A 100 16.24 5.20 -3.91
N ARG A 101 16.92 5.30 -2.76
CA ARG A 101 17.89 6.36 -2.42
C ARG A 101 17.34 7.78 -2.56
N GLN A 102 16.09 7.97 -2.24
CA GLN A 102 15.47 9.30 -2.21
C GLN A 102 16.03 10.14 -1.06
N LYS A 103 16.00 11.47 -1.23
CA LYS A 103 16.42 12.42 -0.18
C LYS A 103 15.22 13.31 0.13
N LEU A 104 14.35 12.81 1.01
CA LEU A 104 13.10 13.48 1.35
C LEU A 104 13.21 14.14 2.72
N THR A 105 12.72 15.36 2.82
CA THR A 105 12.29 15.94 4.09
C THR A 105 10.91 15.40 4.48
N ASP A 106 10.45 15.67 5.69
CA ASP A 106 9.09 15.32 6.11
C ASP A 106 8.02 16.06 5.28
N ASP A 107 8.31 17.30 4.86
CA ASP A 107 7.44 18.06 3.97
C ASP A 107 7.33 17.39 2.59
N ASP A 108 8.44 16.93 2.02
CA ASP A 108 8.45 16.23 0.73
C ASP A 108 7.66 14.92 0.81
N LEU A 109 7.87 14.13 1.88
CA LEU A 109 7.13 12.90 2.12
C LEU A 109 5.62 13.15 2.21
N LEU A 110 5.20 14.17 2.94
CA LEU A 110 3.79 14.55 3.05
C LEU A 110 3.23 15.08 1.74
N ALA A 111 3.99 15.93 1.02
CA ALA A 111 3.58 16.47 -0.27
C ALA A 111 3.34 15.34 -1.29
N PHE A 112 4.30 14.44 -1.42
CA PHE A 112 4.17 13.27 -2.29
C PHE A 112 2.99 12.37 -1.89
N SER A 113 2.85 12.07 -0.60
CA SER A 113 1.75 11.22 -0.11
C SER A 113 0.37 11.80 -0.44
N ARG A 114 0.20 13.11 -0.39
CA ARG A 114 -1.07 13.79 -0.69
C ARG A 114 -1.53 13.64 -2.14
N HIS A 115 -0.65 13.31 -3.07
CA HIS A 115 -1.05 12.98 -4.46
C HIS A 115 -1.89 11.70 -4.56
N PHE A 116 -1.82 10.81 -3.55
CA PHE A 116 -2.53 9.53 -3.53
C PHE A 116 -3.84 9.58 -2.73
N GLY A 117 -4.10 10.66 -2.01
CA GLY A 117 -5.32 10.89 -1.26
C GLY A 117 -5.12 11.72 0.01
N THR A 118 -6.19 11.83 0.79
CA THR A 118 -6.14 12.48 2.10
C THR A 118 -5.32 11.65 3.07
N LEU A 119 -4.46 12.28 3.84
CA LEU A 119 -3.68 11.58 4.86
C LEU A 119 -4.57 11.24 6.06
N ASP A 120 -4.30 10.10 6.66
CA ASP A 120 -4.93 9.65 7.89
C ASP A 120 -3.90 9.72 9.02
N PRO A 121 -4.16 10.48 10.10
CA PRO A 121 -3.21 10.55 11.21
C PRO A 121 -3.01 9.17 11.84
N PRO A 122 -1.84 8.90 12.42
CA PRO A 122 -1.54 7.60 13.03
C PRO A 122 -2.64 7.18 14.00
N PRO A 123 -3.19 5.97 13.89
CA PRO A 123 -4.21 5.51 14.81
C PRO A 123 -3.63 5.41 16.23
N ASN A 124 -4.41 5.84 17.24
CA ASN A 124 -4.04 5.76 18.67
C ASN A 124 -2.79 6.56 19.07
N GLN A 125 -2.68 7.82 18.68
CA GLN A 125 -1.65 8.74 19.20
C GLN A 125 -1.59 8.75 20.73
N GLY A 126 -2.73 8.57 21.42
CA GLY A 126 -2.82 8.44 22.88
C GLY A 126 -2.20 7.14 23.45
N ALA A 127 -1.77 6.19 22.63
CA ALA A 127 -1.18 4.92 23.04
C ALA A 127 0.35 4.87 22.90
N GLY A 128 1.04 6.02 22.87
CA GLY A 128 2.50 6.10 22.78
C GLY A 128 3.05 6.12 21.35
N ARG A 129 2.19 6.21 20.33
CA ARG A 129 2.64 6.44 18.95
C ARG A 129 3.07 7.89 18.81
N LYS A 130 4.30 8.11 18.34
CA LYS A 130 4.88 9.44 18.24
C LYS A 130 4.97 9.86 16.78
N SER A 131 4.71 11.15 16.57
CA SER A 131 4.95 11.85 15.31
C SER A 131 6.13 12.81 15.52
N PRO A 132 6.89 13.14 14.47
CA PRO A 132 7.88 14.21 14.55
C PRO A 132 7.19 15.53 14.93
N ALA A 133 7.90 16.42 15.61
CA ALA A 133 7.36 17.73 16.01
C ALA A 133 6.90 18.51 14.78
N GLY A 134 5.65 18.96 14.77
CA GLY A 134 5.05 19.69 13.63
C GLY A 134 4.45 18.81 12.52
N TYR A 135 4.60 17.48 12.60
CA TYR A 135 4.15 16.55 11.53
C TYR A 135 3.17 15.48 12.06
N PRO A 136 1.95 15.85 12.45
CA PRO A 136 1.00 14.92 13.08
C PRO A 136 0.56 13.77 12.16
N ASP A 137 0.69 13.92 10.84
CA ASP A 137 0.32 12.90 9.84
C ASP A 137 1.45 11.87 9.58
N ILE A 138 2.62 12.06 10.20
CA ILE A 138 3.74 11.11 10.12
C ILE A 138 3.75 10.23 11.35
N TYR A 139 3.87 8.92 11.12
CA TYR A 139 4.06 7.92 12.14
C TYR A 139 5.51 7.45 12.17
N VAL A 140 6.20 7.60 13.33
CA VAL A 140 7.56 7.10 13.51
C VAL A 140 7.53 5.62 13.86
N VAL A 141 8.07 4.79 12.95
CA VAL A 141 8.28 3.35 13.16
C VAL A 141 9.74 3.14 13.58
N SER A 142 9.96 2.85 14.88
CA SER A 142 11.32 2.82 15.43
C SER A 142 11.41 1.97 16.69
N ASN A 143 12.60 1.39 16.92
CA ASN A 143 13.00 0.78 18.19
C ASN A 143 13.90 1.69 19.05
N VAL A 144 14.13 2.93 18.61
CA VAL A 144 15.09 3.85 19.25
C VAL A 144 14.44 4.55 20.44
N LEU A 145 15.23 4.75 21.48
CA LEU A 145 14.90 5.56 22.65
C LEU A 145 15.58 6.93 22.55
N ASP A 146 14.92 7.97 23.07
CA ASP A 146 15.50 9.29 23.21
C ASP A 146 16.48 9.38 24.40
N GLU A 147 17.06 10.58 24.64
CA GLU A 147 18.00 10.84 25.74
C GLU A 147 17.40 10.59 27.14
N LYS A 148 16.08 10.56 27.24
CA LYS A 148 15.35 10.29 28.49
C LYS A 148 14.97 8.82 28.64
N GLY A 149 15.35 7.97 27.68
CA GLY A 149 14.98 6.56 27.63
C GLY A 149 13.56 6.28 27.15
N GLU A 150 12.87 7.29 26.57
CA GLU A 150 11.52 7.13 26.05
C GLU A 150 11.54 6.74 24.55
N PRO A 151 10.67 5.85 24.09
CA PRO A 151 10.59 5.49 22.67
C PRO A 151 10.30 6.71 21.80
N ILE A 152 11.06 6.90 20.71
CA ILE A 152 10.78 7.93 19.70
C ILE A 152 9.69 7.50 18.70
N GLY A 153 9.37 6.21 18.65
CA GLY A 153 8.38 5.62 17.75
C GLY A 153 7.75 4.39 18.36
N ALA A 154 7.17 3.55 17.52
CA ALA A 154 6.58 2.27 17.93
C ALA A 154 6.92 1.13 16.97
N LEU A 155 6.43 -0.09 17.27
CA LEU A 155 6.63 -1.36 16.59
C LEU A 155 7.97 -2.04 16.81
N GLY A 156 8.84 -1.51 17.66
CA GLY A 156 10.04 -2.22 18.17
C GLY A 156 10.88 -2.93 17.10
N ASP A 157 11.59 -3.95 17.52
CA ASP A 157 12.56 -4.75 16.76
C ASP A 157 12.09 -6.18 16.42
N GLY A 158 10.99 -6.64 17.03
CA GLY A 158 10.39 -7.95 16.78
C GLY A 158 9.87 -8.11 15.34
N ASP A 159 9.52 -9.33 14.99
CA ASP A 159 8.81 -9.61 13.75
C ASP A 159 7.36 -9.06 13.78
N ALA A 160 6.83 -8.82 12.61
CA ALA A 160 5.41 -8.57 12.42
C ALA A 160 4.83 -9.64 11.50
N ALA A 161 3.76 -10.29 11.95
CA ALA A 161 3.06 -11.30 11.16
C ALA A 161 2.46 -10.71 9.88
N TRP A 162 2.14 -11.56 8.89
CA TRP A 162 1.38 -11.17 7.72
C TRP A 162 0.10 -10.45 8.09
N HIS A 163 -0.09 -9.23 7.56
CA HIS A 163 -1.28 -8.45 7.83
C HIS A 163 -1.57 -7.43 6.72
N THR A 164 -2.84 -7.03 6.65
CA THR A 164 -3.31 -5.81 5.99
C THR A 164 -3.52 -4.76 7.08
N ASP A 165 -3.04 -3.54 6.86
CA ASP A 165 -3.18 -2.47 7.85
C ASP A 165 -4.64 -2.17 8.16
N MET A 166 -4.95 -2.12 9.47
CA MET A 166 -6.25 -1.74 10.02
C MET A 166 -7.46 -2.45 9.38
N SER A 167 -7.28 -3.65 8.87
CA SER A 167 -8.35 -4.43 8.22
C SER A 167 -9.54 -4.76 9.14
N TYR A 168 -9.42 -4.50 10.42
CA TYR A 168 -10.46 -4.72 11.43
C TYR A 168 -11.46 -3.54 11.58
N ILE A 169 -11.24 -2.41 10.91
CA ILE A 169 -12.16 -1.26 10.92
C ILE A 169 -13.02 -1.24 9.66
N ALA A 170 -14.15 -0.51 9.70
CA ALA A 170 -15.11 -0.47 8.60
C ALA A 170 -14.54 0.14 7.30
N GLN A 171 -13.60 1.06 7.41
CA GLN A 171 -12.97 1.76 6.29
C GLN A 171 -11.46 1.73 6.46
N PRO A 172 -10.79 0.62 6.08
CA PRO A 172 -9.35 0.50 6.16
C PRO A 172 -8.64 1.50 5.24
N PRO A 173 -7.39 1.90 5.53
CA PRO A 173 -6.62 2.80 4.66
C PRO A 173 -6.40 2.20 3.28
N ASP A 174 -6.38 3.07 2.25
CA ASP A 174 -6.13 2.66 0.87
C ASP A 174 -4.67 2.29 0.64
N ALA A 175 -3.75 3.04 1.24
CA ALA A 175 -2.32 2.87 1.03
C ALA A 175 -1.49 3.30 2.24
N SER A 176 -0.24 2.89 2.23
CA SER A 176 0.79 3.42 3.13
C SER A 176 2.09 3.64 2.39
N MET A 177 2.87 4.61 2.87
CA MET A 177 4.24 4.83 2.45
C MET A 177 5.16 4.70 3.65
N LEU A 178 6.34 4.14 3.44
CA LEU A 178 7.37 3.98 4.47
C LEU A 178 8.69 4.45 3.91
N TYR A 179 9.28 5.46 4.56
CA TYR A 179 10.56 6.06 4.18
C TYR A 179 11.63 5.73 5.21
N SER A 180 12.82 5.29 4.76
CA SER A 180 13.90 4.83 5.63
C SER A 180 14.88 5.95 5.96
N LEU A 181 15.04 6.23 7.27
CA LEU A 181 15.97 7.23 7.82
C LEU A 181 17.19 6.59 8.49
N GLU A 182 16.99 5.48 9.22
CA GLU A 182 18.04 4.65 9.77
C GLU A 182 17.64 3.19 9.59
N ILE A 183 18.59 2.34 9.19
CA ILE A 183 18.32 0.93 8.92
C ILE A 183 19.35 0.03 9.60
N PRO A 184 18.97 -1.15 10.12
CA PRO A 184 19.90 -2.13 10.62
C PRO A 184 20.75 -2.70 9.48
N LYS A 185 21.96 -3.13 9.80
CA LYS A 185 22.84 -3.77 8.80
C LYS A 185 22.27 -5.09 8.28
N PHE A 186 21.53 -5.82 9.13
CA PHE A 186 20.90 -7.10 8.81
C PHE A 186 19.52 -7.20 9.45
N GLY A 187 18.58 -7.88 8.79
CA GLY A 187 17.21 -8.03 9.25
C GLY A 187 16.33 -6.79 9.04
N GLY A 188 15.14 -6.81 9.60
CA GLY A 188 14.16 -5.72 9.45
C GLY A 188 13.60 -5.57 8.04
N ASP A 189 13.82 -6.55 7.16
CA ASP A 189 13.28 -6.57 5.80
C ASP A 189 11.76 -6.64 5.83
N THR A 190 11.12 -6.06 4.81
CA THR A 190 9.67 -6.11 4.66
C THR A 190 9.30 -7.01 3.49
N TRP A 191 8.38 -7.94 3.75
CA TRP A 191 7.81 -8.82 2.73
C TRP A 191 6.44 -8.32 2.35
N PHE A 192 6.12 -8.39 1.08
CA PHE A 192 4.82 -8.07 0.51
C PHE A 192 4.26 -9.29 -0.21
N CYS A 193 2.97 -9.55 -0.05
CA CYS A 193 2.24 -10.55 -0.81
C CYS A 193 1.18 -9.86 -1.66
N GLY A 194 1.19 -10.12 -2.98
CA GLY A 194 0.19 -9.62 -3.93
C GLY A 194 -1.08 -10.45 -3.88
N MET A 195 -2.15 -9.88 -3.36
CA MET A 195 -3.41 -10.60 -3.13
C MET A 195 -4.23 -10.78 -4.41
N LYS A 196 -4.00 -9.97 -5.44
CA LYS A 196 -4.49 -10.20 -6.81
C LYS A 196 -3.87 -11.46 -7.42
N ALA A 197 -2.54 -11.59 -7.30
CA ALA A 197 -1.83 -12.77 -7.79
C ALA A 197 -2.16 -14.04 -6.98
N ALA A 198 -2.41 -13.89 -5.67
CA ALA A 198 -2.80 -15.01 -4.82
C ALA A 198 -4.15 -15.60 -5.25
N VAL A 199 -5.20 -14.77 -5.41
CA VAL A 199 -6.52 -15.26 -5.86
C VAL A 199 -6.46 -15.88 -7.26
N ALA A 200 -5.63 -15.34 -8.17
CA ALA A 200 -5.46 -15.87 -9.52
C ALA A 200 -4.83 -17.28 -9.56
N LYS A 201 -4.06 -17.65 -8.52
CA LYS A 201 -3.44 -18.98 -8.39
C LYS A 201 -4.35 -20.01 -7.72
N MET A 202 -5.47 -19.58 -7.13
CA MET A 202 -6.39 -20.49 -6.46
C MET A 202 -7.20 -21.31 -7.47
N PRO A 203 -7.56 -22.58 -7.14
CA PRO A 203 -8.53 -23.35 -7.92
C PRO A 203 -9.87 -22.60 -8.00
N LYS A 204 -10.49 -22.63 -9.17
CA LYS A 204 -11.82 -22.00 -9.37
C LYS A 204 -12.86 -22.47 -8.36
N SER A 205 -12.85 -23.76 -7.99
CA SER A 205 -13.76 -24.30 -6.96
C SER A 205 -13.59 -23.66 -5.60
N LEU A 206 -12.34 -23.32 -5.20
CA LEU A 206 -12.08 -22.64 -3.94
C LEU A 206 -12.54 -21.17 -4.00
N VAL A 207 -12.25 -20.48 -5.13
CA VAL A 207 -12.73 -19.11 -5.33
C VAL A 207 -14.25 -19.03 -5.29
N GLU A 208 -14.95 -19.95 -5.98
CA GLU A 208 -16.42 -20.05 -5.93
C GLU A 208 -16.95 -20.28 -4.50
N ARG A 209 -16.23 -21.06 -3.69
CA ARG A 209 -16.61 -21.32 -2.29
C ARG A 209 -16.52 -20.08 -1.41
N ILE A 210 -15.51 -19.22 -1.63
CA ILE A 210 -15.22 -18.07 -0.74
C ILE A 210 -15.76 -16.73 -1.25
N LYS A 211 -16.08 -16.58 -2.53
CA LYS A 211 -16.44 -15.28 -3.15
C LYS A 211 -17.62 -14.56 -2.49
N ASN A 212 -18.53 -15.31 -1.88
CA ASN A 212 -19.70 -14.76 -1.20
C ASN A 212 -19.58 -14.72 0.33
N LEU A 213 -18.44 -15.15 0.87
CA LEU A 213 -18.20 -15.16 2.31
C LEU A 213 -17.60 -13.84 2.78
N ASP A 214 -17.89 -13.51 4.03
CA ASP A 214 -17.28 -12.39 4.75
C ASP A 214 -16.33 -12.94 5.81
N ILE A 215 -15.23 -12.24 6.02
CA ILE A 215 -14.23 -12.52 7.03
C ILE A 215 -14.13 -11.37 8.01
N LYS A 216 -14.05 -11.66 9.30
CA LYS A 216 -13.78 -10.69 10.35
C LYS A 216 -12.32 -10.85 10.80
N HIS A 217 -11.60 -9.72 10.85
CA HIS A 217 -10.23 -9.65 11.35
C HIS A 217 -10.22 -9.10 12.77
N ASP A 218 -9.45 -9.73 13.67
CA ASP A 218 -9.40 -9.31 15.07
C ASP A 218 -8.60 -8.04 15.26
N GLY A 219 -9.25 -6.99 15.78
CA GLY A 219 -8.64 -5.71 16.15
C GLY A 219 -7.99 -5.69 17.53
N THR A 220 -8.07 -6.78 18.30
CA THR A 220 -7.55 -6.85 19.67
C THR A 220 -6.03 -6.77 19.73
N TYR A 221 -5.33 -7.34 18.72
CA TYR A 221 -3.88 -7.41 18.70
C TYR A 221 -3.27 -6.47 17.65
N ASP A 222 -2.05 -6.02 17.88
CA ASP A 222 -1.25 -5.36 16.85
C ASP A 222 -0.51 -6.38 15.95
N SER A 223 0.31 -5.91 15.00
CA SER A 223 1.02 -6.79 14.07
C SER A 223 2.16 -7.59 14.73
N GLY A 224 2.64 -7.17 15.89
CA GLY A 224 3.58 -7.91 16.71
C GLY A 224 2.92 -8.95 17.63
N GLY A 225 1.59 -9.06 17.61
CA GLY A 225 0.83 -9.99 18.48
C GLY A 225 0.57 -9.47 19.88
N TYR A 226 0.85 -8.19 20.16
CA TYR A 226 0.57 -7.57 21.46
C TYR A 226 -0.86 -7.07 21.55
N VAL A 227 -1.48 -7.24 22.72
CA VAL A 227 -2.83 -6.74 22.97
C VAL A 227 -2.82 -5.21 22.95
N ARG A 228 -3.70 -4.62 22.13
CA ARG A 228 -3.85 -3.17 22.04
C ARG A 228 -4.41 -2.62 23.36
N LYS A 229 -3.94 -1.43 23.74
CA LYS A 229 -4.40 -0.75 24.97
C LYS A 229 -5.94 -0.62 24.97
N GLY A 230 -6.55 -1.06 26.06
CA GLY A 230 -8.01 -1.01 26.24
C GLY A 230 -8.79 -2.13 25.59
N MET A 231 -8.11 -3.11 24.96
CA MET A 231 -8.75 -4.30 24.40
C MET A 231 -8.66 -5.48 25.35
N THR A 232 -9.67 -6.34 25.30
CA THR A 232 -9.71 -7.60 26.06
C THR A 232 -9.64 -8.77 25.09
N PRO A 233 -8.65 -9.66 25.21
CA PRO A 233 -8.57 -10.86 24.39
C PRO A 233 -9.80 -11.77 24.58
N SER A 234 -10.20 -12.41 23.49
CA SER A 234 -11.22 -13.48 23.51
C SER A 234 -10.61 -14.75 22.92
N ASN A 235 -10.96 -15.89 23.49
CA ASN A 235 -10.64 -17.23 22.95
C ASN A 235 -11.66 -17.69 21.90
N ASP A 236 -12.76 -16.95 21.73
CA ASP A 236 -13.77 -17.22 20.71
C ASP A 236 -13.65 -16.17 19.58
N PRO A 237 -13.19 -16.55 18.38
CA PRO A 237 -13.01 -15.61 17.28
C PRO A 237 -14.34 -14.97 16.83
N ARG A 238 -15.48 -15.57 17.13
CA ARG A 238 -16.80 -14.99 16.83
C ARG A 238 -17.07 -13.72 17.63
N THR A 239 -16.48 -13.59 18.82
CA THR A 239 -16.68 -12.46 19.74
C THR A 239 -15.57 -11.41 19.67
N SER A 240 -14.49 -11.66 18.90
CA SER A 240 -13.39 -10.71 18.73
C SER A 240 -13.88 -9.40 18.10
N VAL A 241 -13.21 -8.28 18.44
CA VAL A 241 -13.53 -6.94 17.92
C VAL A 241 -13.05 -6.82 16.47
N GLY A 242 -13.94 -6.45 15.56
CA GLY A 242 -13.59 -6.23 14.15
C GLY A 242 -14.82 -6.07 13.28
N THR A 243 -14.66 -5.42 12.15
CA THR A 243 -15.69 -5.29 11.11
C THR A 243 -15.52 -6.41 10.09
N PRO A 244 -16.59 -7.15 9.73
CA PRO A 244 -16.53 -8.10 8.63
C PRO A 244 -16.35 -7.42 7.28
N HIS A 245 -15.56 -8.05 6.41
CA HIS A 245 -15.32 -7.64 5.02
C HIS A 245 -15.44 -8.83 4.08
N PRO A 246 -15.75 -8.63 2.78
CA PRO A 246 -15.72 -9.71 1.82
C PRO A 246 -14.34 -10.37 1.76
N MET A 247 -14.28 -11.70 1.66
CA MET A 247 -13.02 -12.44 1.49
C MET A 247 -12.35 -12.19 0.13
N VAL A 248 -13.18 -11.88 -0.89
CA VAL A 248 -12.70 -11.49 -2.22
C VAL A 248 -13.27 -10.12 -2.55
N ILE A 249 -12.41 -9.13 -2.63
CA ILE A 249 -12.77 -7.74 -2.91
C ILE A 249 -12.47 -7.37 -4.36
N ARG A 250 -13.15 -6.33 -4.86
CA ARG A 250 -12.83 -5.67 -6.11
C ARG A 250 -12.02 -4.41 -5.81
N HIS A 251 -10.85 -4.30 -6.43
CA HIS A 251 -10.08 -3.07 -6.35
C HIS A 251 -10.85 -1.91 -7.03
N PRO A 252 -11.06 -0.76 -6.34
CA PRO A 252 -11.99 0.28 -6.82
C PRO A 252 -11.53 0.97 -8.11
N VAL A 253 -10.24 0.98 -8.40
CA VAL A 253 -9.66 1.64 -9.57
C VAL A 253 -9.40 0.65 -10.70
N SER A 254 -8.60 -0.41 -10.46
CA SER A 254 -8.25 -1.36 -11.52
C SER A 254 -9.38 -2.36 -11.84
N GLY A 255 -10.34 -2.54 -10.93
CA GLY A 255 -11.42 -3.52 -11.08
C GLY A 255 -11.01 -4.96 -10.76
N ASP A 256 -9.72 -5.21 -10.49
CA ASP A 256 -9.19 -6.55 -10.22
C ASP A 256 -9.76 -7.16 -8.95
N ALA A 257 -9.93 -8.47 -8.96
CA ALA A 257 -10.25 -9.23 -7.75
C ALA A 257 -8.99 -9.47 -6.92
N ALA A 258 -9.11 -9.33 -5.60
CA ALA A 258 -8.03 -9.61 -4.65
C ALA A 258 -8.57 -10.33 -3.41
N LEU A 259 -7.77 -11.22 -2.82
CA LEU A 259 -8.07 -11.76 -1.50
C LEU A 259 -7.95 -10.65 -0.45
N TYR A 260 -8.82 -10.67 0.56
CA TYR A 260 -8.78 -9.73 1.67
C TYR A 260 -8.80 -10.49 3.00
N LEU A 261 -7.62 -10.93 3.45
CA LEU A 261 -7.47 -11.85 4.58
C LEU A 261 -7.10 -11.18 5.91
N GLY A 262 -6.65 -9.93 5.87
CA GLY A 262 -6.28 -9.16 7.05
C GLY A 262 -5.14 -9.79 7.84
N ARG A 263 -5.47 -10.55 8.89
CA ARG A 263 -4.53 -11.27 9.75
C ARG A 263 -5.10 -12.65 10.08
N ARG A 264 -4.20 -13.66 10.20
CA ARG A 264 -4.66 -15.03 10.51
C ARG A 264 -5.13 -15.20 11.95
N LEU A 265 -4.45 -14.54 12.92
CA LEU A 265 -4.79 -14.68 14.34
C LEU A 265 -6.22 -14.23 14.63
N ASN A 266 -7.05 -15.14 15.15
CA ASN A 266 -8.45 -14.93 15.46
C ASN A 266 -9.30 -14.39 14.29
N ALA A 267 -8.86 -14.59 13.05
CA ALA A 267 -9.72 -14.34 11.90
C ALA A 267 -10.89 -15.34 11.91
N TYR A 268 -12.07 -14.89 11.48
CA TYR A 268 -13.26 -15.72 11.50
C TYR A 268 -14.11 -15.48 10.25
N ILE A 269 -14.45 -16.57 9.55
CA ILE A 269 -15.36 -16.51 8.40
C ILE A 269 -16.79 -16.52 8.94
N MET A 270 -17.52 -15.45 8.65
CA MET A 270 -18.84 -15.22 9.21
C MET A 270 -19.85 -16.32 8.83
N GLY A 271 -20.58 -16.78 9.82
CA GLY A 271 -21.67 -17.76 9.63
C GLY A 271 -21.25 -19.22 9.54
N LEU A 272 -19.94 -19.53 9.63
CA LEU A 272 -19.45 -20.90 9.71
C LEU A 272 -19.27 -21.34 11.17
N GLU A 273 -19.24 -22.64 11.41
CA GLU A 273 -18.73 -23.18 12.67
C GLU A 273 -17.22 -22.88 12.77
N VAL A 274 -16.70 -22.71 14.00
CA VAL A 274 -15.33 -22.27 14.23
C VAL A 274 -14.33 -23.22 13.57
N GLU A 275 -14.50 -24.52 13.72
CA GLU A 275 -13.61 -25.53 13.13
C GLU A 275 -13.68 -25.56 11.60
N GLU A 276 -14.83 -25.25 11.01
CA GLU A 276 -14.96 -25.13 9.56
C GLU A 276 -14.27 -23.86 9.06
N SER A 277 -14.47 -22.75 9.76
CA SER A 277 -13.79 -21.48 9.48
C SER A 277 -12.28 -21.66 9.52
N GLU A 278 -11.74 -22.31 10.56
CA GLU A 278 -10.30 -22.55 10.70
C GLU A 278 -9.73 -23.38 9.54
N ARG A 279 -10.40 -24.50 9.16
CA ARG A 279 -9.97 -25.34 8.04
C ARG A 279 -9.96 -24.58 6.71
N LEU A 280 -11.01 -23.78 6.45
CA LEU A 280 -11.10 -23.01 5.22
C LEU A 280 -10.07 -21.87 5.19
N LEU A 281 -9.84 -21.23 6.34
CA LEU A 281 -8.78 -20.21 6.47
C LEU A 281 -7.40 -20.82 6.22
N ASP A 282 -7.09 -22.00 6.75
CA ASP A 282 -5.80 -22.66 6.52
C ASP A 282 -5.61 -22.99 5.03
N GLU A 283 -6.66 -23.48 4.35
CA GLU A 283 -6.64 -23.72 2.91
C GLU A 283 -6.36 -22.44 2.12
N VAL A 284 -7.07 -21.35 2.41
CA VAL A 284 -6.92 -20.07 1.69
C VAL A 284 -5.58 -19.41 2.01
N TRP A 285 -5.12 -19.47 3.27
CA TRP A 285 -3.83 -18.89 3.67
C TRP A 285 -2.62 -19.60 3.04
N SER A 286 -2.76 -20.85 2.60
CA SER A 286 -1.68 -21.54 1.86
C SER A 286 -1.28 -20.84 0.55
N TYR A 287 -2.10 -19.93 0.04
CA TYR A 287 -1.80 -19.14 -1.16
C TYR A 287 -1.08 -17.82 -0.87
N VAL A 288 -0.99 -17.38 0.40
CA VAL A 288 -0.35 -16.10 0.76
C VAL A 288 1.13 -16.08 0.36
N ASP A 289 1.87 -17.17 0.59
CA ASP A 289 3.30 -17.22 0.27
C ASP A 289 3.61 -17.53 -1.20
N THR A 290 2.61 -17.55 -2.08
CA THR A 290 2.79 -17.91 -3.49
C THR A 290 3.13 -16.74 -4.41
N ALA A 291 2.96 -15.49 -3.95
CA ALA A 291 3.15 -14.26 -4.73
C ALA A 291 3.82 -13.19 -3.88
N VAL A 292 5.09 -13.42 -3.52
CA VAL A 292 5.80 -12.58 -2.55
C VAL A 292 6.95 -11.80 -3.18
N TYR A 293 7.19 -10.60 -2.64
CA TYR A 293 8.36 -9.78 -2.86
C TYR A 293 9.00 -9.44 -1.51
N LYS A 294 10.31 -9.63 -1.39
CA LYS A 294 11.09 -9.24 -0.21
C LYS A 294 11.85 -7.96 -0.48
N HIS A 295 11.45 -6.88 0.18
CA HIS A 295 12.19 -5.62 0.14
C HIS A 295 13.30 -5.60 1.19
N ARG A 296 14.53 -5.56 0.71
CA ARG A 296 15.72 -5.30 1.52
C ARG A 296 15.97 -3.79 1.54
N TRP A 297 15.87 -3.20 2.71
CA TRP A 297 15.98 -1.76 2.89
C TRP A 297 17.39 -1.24 2.64
N ALA A 298 17.47 -0.12 1.94
CA ALA A 298 18.63 0.76 1.90
C ALA A 298 18.24 2.14 2.44
N LEU A 299 19.21 2.91 2.89
CA LEU A 299 18.98 4.27 3.40
C LEU A 299 18.37 5.13 2.28
N GLY A 300 17.31 5.87 2.60
CA GLY A 300 16.57 6.70 1.67
C GLY A 300 15.60 5.95 0.75
N ASP A 301 15.35 4.67 0.98
CA ASP A 301 14.29 3.97 0.26
C ASP A 301 12.93 4.46 0.71
N LEU A 302 12.05 4.76 -0.27
CA LEU A 302 10.63 4.96 -0.07
C LEU A 302 9.88 3.78 -0.69
N VAL A 303 8.98 3.16 0.07
CA VAL A 303 8.08 2.11 -0.42
C VAL A 303 6.64 2.55 -0.26
N LEU A 304 5.88 2.52 -1.36
CA LEU A 304 4.43 2.74 -1.42
C LEU A 304 3.76 1.39 -1.66
N TRP A 305 2.74 1.04 -0.89
CA TRP A 305 1.92 -0.15 -1.16
C TRP A 305 0.43 0.11 -1.10
N ASP A 306 -0.30 -0.61 -1.94
CA ASP A 306 -1.76 -0.64 -1.92
C ASP A 306 -2.23 -1.60 -0.82
N ASN A 307 -2.80 -1.05 0.23
CA ASN A 307 -3.24 -1.82 1.38
C ASN A 307 -4.50 -2.67 1.08
N ARG A 308 -5.19 -2.39 -0.01
CA ARG A 308 -6.40 -3.13 -0.43
C ARG A 308 -6.03 -4.45 -1.10
N THR A 309 -4.88 -4.50 -1.77
CA THR A 309 -4.45 -5.62 -2.62
C THR A 309 -3.14 -6.25 -2.18
N THR A 310 -2.58 -5.83 -1.04
CA THR A 310 -1.37 -6.42 -0.48
C THR A 310 -1.53 -6.77 0.99
N MET A 311 -0.81 -7.80 1.40
CA MET A 311 -0.43 -8.02 2.80
C MET A 311 1.06 -7.80 2.93
N HIS A 312 1.48 -7.43 4.14
CA HIS A 312 2.90 -7.30 4.42
C HIS A 312 3.26 -7.88 5.79
N ARG A 313 4.55 -8.24 5.93
CA ARG A 313 5.16 -8.66 7.19
C ARG A 313 6.58 -8.11 7.29
N ARG A 314 7.13 -8.07 8.48
CA ARG A 314 8.50 -7.61 8.73
C ARG A 314 9.30 -8.68 9.46
N ASP A 315 10.51 -8.94 8.98
CA ASP A 315 11.49 -9.76 9.70
C ASP A 315 11.99 -9.02 10.96
N ALA A 316 12.25 -9.75 12.03
CA ALA A 316 12.94 -9.21 13.20
C ALA A 316 14.36 -8.75 12.84
N PHE A 317 14.96 -7.92 13.68
CA PHE A 317 16.34 -7.47 13.55
C PHE A 317 17.00 -7.35 14.94
N ASP A 318 18.32 -7.18 14.96
CA ASP A 318 19.07 -7.05 16.23
C ASP A 318 18.56 -5.83 17.03
N PRO A 319 18.05 -6.01 18.26
CA PRO A 319 17.53 -4.94 19.11
C PRO A 319 18.55 -3.84 19.42
N LYS A 320 19.85 -4.13 19.28
CA LYS A 320 20.92 -3.14 19.42
C LYS A 320 21.13 -2.28 18.19
N SER A 321 20.60 -2.69 17.04
CA SER A 321 20.63 -1.91 15.82
C SER A 321 19.54 -0.85 15.83
N ARG A 322 19.85 0.33 15.33
CA ARG A 322 18.89 1.42 15.19
C ARG A 322 18.09 1.25 13.91
N ARG A 323 16.78 1.42 14.00
CA ARG A 323 15.88 1.49 12.86
C ARG A 323 14.91 2.65 13.06
N VAL A 324 14.92 3.61 12.13
CA VAL A 324 14.03 4.76 12.14
C VAL A 324 13.41 4.91 10.77
N MET A 325 12.10 4.86 10.70
CA MET A 325 11.31 5.02 9.48
C MET A 325 10.20 6.04 9.73
N HIS A 326 9.92 6.86 8.73
CA HIS A 326 8.73 7.72 8.71
C HIS A 326 7.66 7.10 7.80
N ARG A 327 6.47 6.98 8.34
CA ARG A 327 5.33 6.40 7.64
C ARG A 327 4.22 7.42 7.48
N THR A 328 3.63 7.47 6.28
CA THR A 328 2.35 8.12 6.01
C THR A 328 1.30 7.08 5.66
N GLN A 329 0.04 7.40 5.87
CA GLN A 329 -1.09 6.53 5.57
C GLN A 329 -2.14 7.33 4.80
N ILE A 330 -2.64 6.74 3.72
CA ILE A 330 -3.69 7.32 2.90
C ILE A 330 -5.03 6.81 3.44
N LYS A 331 -5.90 7.73 3.81
CA LYS A 331 -7.24 7.43 4.31
C LYS A 331 -8.01 6.58 3.31
N GLY A 332 -8.75 5.61 3.80
CA GLY A 332 -9.59 4.76 2.97
C GLY A 332 -10.66 5.55 2.22
N SER A 333 -10.83 5.26 0.96
CA SER A 333 -11.87 5.86 0.10
C SER A 333 -13.25 5.25 0.31
N GLY A 334 -13.32 4.08 0.96
CA GLY A 334 -14.56 3.37 1.26
C GLY A 334 -14.33 2.02 1.93
N ALA A 335 -15.41 1.36 2.29
CA ALA A 335 -15.36 -0.03 2.73
C ALA A 335 -14.97 -0.95 1.55
N PRO A 336 -14.20 -2.04 1.79
CA PRO A 336 -13.89 -3.02 0.76
C PRO A 336 -15.16 -3.58 0.09
N ALA A 337 -15.26 -3.43 -1.23
CA ALA A 337 -16.43 -3.89 -2.01
C ALA A 337 -16.19 -5.32 -2.52
N ARG A 338 -17.23 -6.17 -2.49
CA ARG A 338 -17.18 -7.54 -3.00
C ARG A 338 -16.88 -7.57 -4.50
N ALA A 339 -16.01 -8.48 -4.93
CA ALA A 339 -15.79 -8.74 -6.35
C ALA A 339 -16.99 -9.47 -6.96
N ALA A 340 -17.41 -9.05 -8.16
CA ALA A 340 -18.32 -9.81 -9.01
C ALA A 340 -17.45 -10.77 -9.86
N LEU A 341 -17.42 -12.04 -9.47
CA LEU A 341 -16.66 -13.11 -10.12
C LEU A 341 -17.58 -14.10 -10.83
#